data_849087637fac863f3249c34ca3a1d2ee
#
_entry.id   849087637fac863f3249c34ca3a1d2ee
#
_cell.length_a   1.000
_cell.length_b   1.000
_cell.length_c   1.000
_cell.angle_alpha   90.00
_cell.angle_beta   90.00
_cell.angle_gamma   90.00
#
_symmetry.space_group_name_H-M   'P 1'
#
loop_
_entity.id
_entity.type
_entity.pdbx_description
1 polymer ?
#
loop_
_entity_poly.entity_id
_entity_poly.type
_entity_poly.pdbx_seq_one_letter_code
_entity_poly.pdbx_strand_id
1 'polypeptide(L)'
;NLKRYIKKLGYDNVEVICHGITEPAKTPVDTPYLLPVEKATQNVFGPYMVYPNRPSTAPDYLWTNILGLPTIQVRWCDATSDNHAPNEHLTLSNYIKGTELTATVLKEISEM
;
A
#
# COMPACT_ATOMS: atom_id res chain seq x y z
N ASN A 1 9.96 -14.27 -18.91
CA ASN A 1 11.14 -13.53 -19.44
C ASN A 1 12.42 -13.78 -18.63
N LEU A 2 12.38 -13.85 -17.29
CA LEU A 2 13.59 -14.05 -16.46
C LEU A 2 14.31 -15.37 -16.75
N LYS A 3 13.60 -16.50 -16.79
CA LYS A 3 14.18 -17.83 -17.13
C LYS A 3 14.96 -17.80 -18.46
N ARG A 4 14.35 -17.19 -19.50
CA ARG A 4 14.99 -17.05 -20.81
C ARG A 4 16.23 -16.15 -20.76
N TYR A 5 16.19 -15.09 -19.97
CA TYR A 5 17.32 -14.18 -19.83
C TYR A 5 18.51 -14.83 -19.10
N ILE A 6 18.26 -15.54 -18.01
CA ILE A 6 19.29 -16.28 -17.26
C ILE A 6 19.96 -17.33 -18.15
N LYS A 7 19.17 -18.10 -18.89
CA LYS A 7 19.69 -19.09 -19.86
C LYS A 7 20.54 -18.43 -20.95
N LYS A 8 20.11 -17.28 -21.48
CA LYS A 8 20.87 -16.51 -22.47
C LYS A 8 22.24 -16.05 -21.95
N LEU A 9 22.35 -15.81 -20.66
CA LEU A 9 23.61 -15.43 -20.00
C LEU A 9 24.51 -16.62 -19.64
N GLY A 10 24.07 -17.86 -19.93
CA GLY A 10 24.87 -19.07 -19.67
C GLY A 10 24.81 -19.57 -18.23
N TYR A 11 23.86 -19.10 -17.41
CA TYR A 11 23.68 -19.57 -16.04
C TYR A 11 22.77 -20.80 -16.00
N ASP A 12 23.24 -21.93 -16.53
CA ASP A 12 22.44 -23.17 -16.59
C ASP A 12 22.23 -23.85 -15.22
N ASN A 13 23.02 -23.44 -14.22
CA ASN A 13 22.93 -23.90 -12.83
C ASN A 13 22.00 -23.11 -11.95
N VAL A 14 21.29 -22.11 -12.51
CA VAL A 14 20.35 -21.26 -11.76
C VAL A 14 18.92 -21.70 -12.07
N GLU A 15 18.23 -22.17 -11.03
CA GLU A 15 16.81 -22.47 -11.10
C GLU A 15 15.99 -21.22 -10.75
N VAL A 16 14.95 -20.94 -11.55
CA VAL A 16 13.99 -19.87 -11.27
C VAL A 16 12.66 -20.46 -10.86
N ILE A 17 12.34 -20.33 -9.59
CA ILE A 17 11.09 -20.77 -9.00
C ILE A 17 10.15 -19.57 -8.88
N CYS A 18 8.92 -19.70 -9.40
CA CYS A 18 7.89 -18.67 -9.28
C CYS A 18 6.93 -19.06 -8.15
N HIS A 19 6.99 -18.35 -7.03
CA HIS A 19 6.10 -18.59 -5.90
C HIS A 19 4.74 -17.90 -6.02
N GLY A 20 4.61 -16.95 -6.95
CA GLY A 20 3.38 -16.21 -7.19
C GLY A 20 3.59 -15.02 -8.11
N ILE A 21 2.50 -14.44 -8.53
CA ILE A 21 2.48 -13.23 -9.36
C ILE A 21 1.49 -12.26 -8.71
N THR A 22 1.91 -11.00 -8.59
CA THR A 22 1.02 -9.91 -8.16
C THR A 22 0.95 -8.91 -9.31
N GLU A 23 -0.26 -8.66 -9.76
CA GLU A 23 -0.52 -7.68 -10.82
C GLU A 23 -0.33 -6.25 -10.31
N PRO A 24 0.13 -5.32 -11.15
CA PRO A 24 0.16 -3.92 -10.79
C PRO A 24 -1.26 -3.37 -10.62
N ALA A 25 -1.42 -2.49 -9.65
CA ALA A 25 -2.67 -1.79 -9.39
C ALA A 25 -2.45 -0.29 -9.39
N LYS A 26 -3.46 0.46 -9.78
CA LYS A 26 -3.43 1.93 -9.73
C LYS A 26 -4.83 2.49 -9.50
N THR A 27 -4.94 3.36 -8.53
CA THR A 27 -6.10 4.24 -8.38
C THR A 27 -5.73 5.63 -8.88
N PRO A 28 -6.51 6.25 -9.77
CA PRO A 28 -6.28 7.62 -10.21
C PRO A 28 -6.31 8.60 -9.03
N VAL A 29 -5.44 9.60 -9.05
CA VAL A 29 -5.36 10.61 -7.97
C VAL A 29 -6.54 11.58 -7.95
N ASP A 30 -7.35 11.60 -8.99
CA ASP A 30 -8.60 12.36 -9.09
C ASP A 30 -9.83 11.58 -8.61
N THR A 31 -9.62 10.43 -7.97
CA THR A 31 -10.73 9.67 -7.35
C THR A 31 -11.45 10.53 -6.31
N PRO A 32 -12.80 10.52 -6.29
CA PRO A 32 -13.56 11.32 -5.32
C PRO A 32 -13.29 10.90 -3.86
N TYR A 33 -12.80 9.70 -3.65
CA TYR A 33 -12.50 9.18 -2.31
C TYR A 33 -11.17 9.69 -1.73
N LEU A 34 -10.31 10.35 -2.52
CA LEU A 34 -9.03 10.85 -2.01
C LEU A 34 -9.24 11.99 -1.00
N LEU A 35 -10.08 12.96 -1.32
CA LEU A 35 -10.31 14.13 -0.47
C LEU A 35 -10.78 13.78 0.96
N PRO A 36 -11.78 12.90 1.18
CA PRO A 36 -12.16 12.48 2.54
C PRO A 36 -11.03 11.77 3.29
N VAL A 37 -10.22 10.96 2.60
CA VAL A 37 -9.04 10.31 3.21
C VAL A 37 -7.98 11.33 3.60
N GLU A 38 -7.73 12.34 2.76
CA GLU A 38 -6.82 13.45 3.04
C GLU A 38 -7.26 14.26 4.26
N LYS A 39 -8.55 14.63 4.33
CA LYS A 39 -9.11 15.35 5.48
C LYS A 39 -8.95 14.54 6.78
N ALA A 40 -9.31 13.27 6.77
CA ALA A 40 -9.16 12.40 7.93
C ALA A 40 -7.68 12.29 8.35
N THR A 41 -6.78 12.12 7.39
CA THR A 41 -5.33 12.03 7.65
C THR A 41 -4.79 13.32 8.26
N GLN A 42 -5.17 14.48 7.69
CA GLN A 42 -4.78 15.78 8.21
C GLN A 42 -5.28 16.00 9.65
N ASN A 43 -6.50 15.59 9.95
CA ASN A 43 -7.10 15.76 11.28
C ASN A 43 -6.40 14.91 12.34
N VAL A 44 -6.04 13.66 12.03
CA VAL A 44 -5.50 12.71 13.01
C VAL A 44 -3.97 12.77 13.11
N PHE A 45 -3.29 12.86 11.98
CA PHE A 45 -1.82 12.82 11.93
C PHE A 45 -1.16 14.19 11.69
N GLY A 46 -1.91 15.16 11.15
CA GLY A 46 -1.35 16.44 10.73
C GLY A 46 -0.77 16.36 9.31
N PRO A 47 0.34 17.06 9.02
CA PRO A 47 0.90 17.13 7.67
C PRO A 47 1.17 15.74 7.08
N TYR A 48 0.78 15.53 5.84
CA TYR A 48 0.91 14.26 5.12
C TYR A 48 1.48 14.51 3.71
N MET A 49 1.83 13.43 3.03
CA MET A 49 2.29 13.45 1.65
C MET A 49 1.56 12.39 0.83
N VAL A 50 1.08 12.76 -0.34
CA VAL A 50 0.44 11.84 -1.29
C VAL A 50 1.48 11.33 -2.29
N TYR A 51 1.63 10.04 -2.37
CA TYR A 51 2.46 9.38 -3.37
C TYR A 51 1.55 8.77 -4.45
N PRO A 52 1.53 9.33 -5.68
CA PRO A 52 0.72 8.79 -6.78
C PRO A 52 1.12 7.37 -7.21
N ASN A 53 2.36 7.02 -6.97
CA ASN A 53 2.91 5.69 -7.24
C ASN A 53 3.92 5.32 -6.16
N ARG A 54 4.02 4.01 -5.88
CA ARG A 54 5.09 3.51 -5.02
C ARG A 54 5.71 2.24 -5.62
N PRO A 55 7.01 2.02 -5.45
CA PRO A 55 7.72 0.86 -5.97
C PRO A 55 7.60 -0.34 -5.00
N SER A 56 6.38 -0.73 -4.65
CA SER A 56 6.15 -1.88 -3.77
C SER A 56 4.88 -2.60 -4.19
N THR A 57 4.75 -3.84 -3.74
CA THR A 57 3.67 -4.75 -4.09
C THR A 57 2.73 -4.94 -2.92
N ALA A 58 1.44 -4.92 -3.20
CA ALA A 58 0.37 -5.33 -2.30
C ALA A 58 -0.75 -5.94 -3.15
N PRO A 59 -1.68 -6.71 -2.59
CA PRO A 59 -2.75 -7.34 -3.35
C PRO A 59 -3.85 -6.36 -3.81
N ASP A 60 -3.49 -5.09 -4.01
CA ASP A 60 -4.42 -4.01 -4.38
C ASP A 60 -5.12 -4.27 -5.71
N TYR A 61 -4.52 -5.06 -6.60
CA TYR A 61 -5.12 -5.47 -7.87
C TYR A 61 -6.44 -6.24 -7.69
N LEU A 62 -6.63 -6.91 -6.57
CA LEU A 62 -7.89 -7.59 -6.26
C LEU A 62 -9.04 -6.59 -6.16
N TRP A 63 -8.78 -5.46 -5.54
CA TRP A 63 -9.77 -4.38 -5.40
C TRP A 63 -9.93 -3.61 -6.71
N THR A 64 -8.81 -3.15 -7.30
CA THR A 64 -8.85 -2.27 -8.47
C THR A 64 -9.20 -3.00 -9.76
N ASN A 65 -8.54 -4.14 -10.05
CA ASN A 65 -8.65 -4.79 -11.34
C ASN A 65 -9.78 -5.82 -11.39
N ILE A 66 -10.07 -6.49 -10.25
CA ILE A 66 -11.08 -7.54 -10.20
C ILE A 66 -12.43 -7.00 -9.73
N LEU A 67 -12.44 -6.21 -8.64
CA LEU A 67 -13.68 -5.67 -8.08
C LEU A 67 -14.05 -4.28 -8.60
N GLY A 68 -13.15 -3.60 -9.32
CA GLY A 68 -13.40 -2.26 -9.85
C GLY A 68 -13.51 -1.17 -8.76
N LEU A 69 -12.95 -1.42 -7.58
CA LEU A 69 -12.98 -0.50 -6.44
C LEU A 69 -11.67 0.28 -6.33
N PRO A 70 -11.72 1.59 -6.03
CA PRO A 70 -10.50 2.35 -5.78
C PRO A 70 -9.83 1.90 -4.47
N THR A 71 -8.50 1.90 -4.46
CA THR A 71 -7.70 1.59 -3.28
C THR A 71 -6.83 2.77 -2.92
N ILE A 72 -6.96 3.26 -1.69
CA ILE A 72 -6.13 4.31 -1.13
C ILE A 72 -5.46 3.74 0.12
N GLN A 73 -4.13 3.62 0.08
CA GLN A 73 -3.38 3.11 1.20
C GLN A 73 -2.92 4.26 2.10
N VAL A 74 -3.30 4.20 3.36
CA VAL A 74 -2.79 5.10 4.39
C VAL A 74 -1.86 4.31 5.31
N ARG A 75 -0.64 4.80 5.48
CA ARG A 75 0.36 4.17 6.33
C ARG A 75 0.57 4.98 7.60
N TRP A 76 0.51 4.31 8.73
CA TRP A 76 0.75 4.88 10.06
C TRP A 76 1.87 4.18 10.84
N CYS A 77 2.66 3.34 10.16
CA CYS A 77 3.84 2.74 10.77
C CYS A 77 4.99 3.76 10.87
N ASP A 78 5.82 3.58 11.88
CA ASP A 78 7.03 4.39 12.07
C ASP A 78 8.07 4.08 11.01
N ALA A 79 8.96 5.03 10.74
CA ALA A 79 10.11 4.82 9.85
C ALA A 79 11.07 3.74 10.40
N THR A 80 11.04 3.52 11.71
CA THR A 80 11.87 2.58 12.45
C THR A 80 11.17 1.26 12.77
N SER A 81 10.01 0.98 12.16
CA SER A 81 9.20 -0.19 12.50
C SER A 81 9.78 -1.54 12.06
N ASP A 82 10.92 -1.55 11.40
CA ASP A 82 11.62 -2.76 10.91
C ASP A 82 10.70 -3.67 10.08
N ASN A 83 9.88 -3.08 9.22
CA ASN A 83 8.88 -3.77 8.40
C ASN A 83 9.51 -4.95 7.63
N HIS A 84 8.94 -6.14 7.78
CA HIS A 84 9.43 -7.42 7.24
C HIS A 84 10.81 -7.86 7.79
N ALA A 85 11.19 -7.38 8.96
CA ALA A 85 12.44 -7.74 9.62
C ALA A 85 12.22 -8.27 11.06
N PRO A 86 13.23 -8.88 11.69
CA PRO A 86 13.14 -9.23 13.11
C PRO A 86 12.85 -7.99 13.97
N ASN A 87 12.04 -8.18 15.01
CA ASN A 87 11.59 -7.11 15.91
C ASN A 87 10.70 -6.04 15.26
N GLU A 88 10.00 -6.39 14.18
CA GLU A 88 8.98 -5.52 13.63
C GLU A 88 8.04 -5.01 14.72
N HIS A 89 7.83 -3.71 14.76
CA HIS A 89 7.08 -3.06 15.82
C HIS A 89 6.30 -1.84 15.31
N LEU A 90 5.38 -1.40 16.14
CA LEU A 90 4.58 -0.21 15.94
C LEU A 90 4.49 0.53 17.27
N THR A 91 4.68 1.86 17.28
CA THR A 91 4.46 2.64 18.49
C THR A 91 2.99 2.63 18.90
N LEU A 92 2.74 2.57 20.20
CA LEU A 92 1.37 2.58 20.73
C LEU A 92 0.60 3.83 20.30
N SER A 93 1.27 4.98 20.23
CA SER A 93 0.66 6.22 19.75
C SER A 93 0.17 6.09 18.30
N ASN A 94 0.96 5.50 17.41
CA ASN A 94 0.57 5.30 16.02
C ASN A 94 -0.53 4.23 15.86
N TYR A 95 -0.53 3.21 16.71
CA TYR A 95 -1.62 2.24 16.77
C TYR A 95 -2.96 2.90 17.12
N ILE A 96 -2.97 3.73 18.17
CA ILE A 96 -4.18 4.47 18.60
C ILE A 96 -4.64 5.44 17.50
N LYS A 97 -3.73 6.24 16.96
CA LYS A 97 -4.04 7.16 15.85
C LYS A 97 -4.51 6.45 14.58
N GLY A 98 -3.94 5.29 14.27
CA GLY A 98 -4.40 4.47 13.13
C GLY A 98 -5.84 3.99 13.29
N THR A 99 -6.23 3.63 14.52
CA THR A 99 -7.61 3.28 14.86
C THR A 99 -8.54 4.49 14.71
N GLU A 100 -8.15 5.64 15.25
CA GLU A 100 -8.88 6.91 15.11
C GLU A 100 -9.03 7.33 13.64
N LEU A 101 -7.94 7.21 12.86
CA LEU A 101 -7.97 7.49 11.43
C LEU A 101 -8.99 6.61 10.70
N THR A 102 -9.01 5.32 10.99
CA THR A 102 -9.98 4.40 10.37
C THR A 102 -11.42 4.84 10.62
N ALA A 103 -11.76 5.17 11.85
CA ALA A 103 -13.10 5.67 12.21
C ALA A 103 -13.40 7.01 11.52
N THR A 104 -12.42 7.91 11.47
CA THR A 104 -12.57 9.24 10.83
C THR A 104 -12.76 9.11 9.31
N VAL A 105 -12.02 8.23 8.64
CA VAL A 105 -12.19 7.96 7.20
C VAL A 105 -13.60 7.43 6.90
N LEU A 106 -14.08 6.47 7.69
CA LEU A 106 -15.44 5.94 7.52
C LEU A 106 -16.50 7.04 7.68
N LYS A 107 -16.32 7.93 8.65
CA LYS A 107 -17.20 9.08 8.84
C LYS A 107 -17.14 10.01 7.63
N GLU A 108 -15.98 10.48 7.21
CA GLU A 108 -15.84 11.39 6.07
C GLU A 108 -16.42 10.81 4.77
N ILE A 109 -16.27 9.49 4.54
CA ILE A 109 -16.86 8.82 3.37
C ILE A 109 -18.39 8.76 3.50
N SER A 110 -18.95 8.58 4.70
CA SER A 110 -20.40 8.51 4.89
C SER A 110 -21.10 9.84 4.68
N GLU A 111 -20.35 10.94 4.69
CA GLU A 111 -20.85 12.33 4.52
C GLU A 111 -20.67 12.86 3.08
N MET A 112 -20.23 12.00 2.12
CA MET A 112 -20.02 12.37 0.71
C MET A 112 -21.30 12.59 -0.09
#